data_28b2cb7018ca2a02cbf3aa645fbdc182
#
_entry.id   28b2cb7018ca2a02cbf3aa645fbdc182
#
_cell.length_a   1.000
_cell.length_b   1.000
_cell.length_c   1.000
_cell.angle_alpha   90.00
_cell.angle_beta   90.00
_cell.angle_gamma   90.00
#
_symmetry.space_group_name_H-M   'P 1'
#
loop_
_entity.id
_entity.type
_entity.pdbx_description
1 polymer ?
#
loop_
_entity_poly.entity_id
_entity_poly.type
_entity_poly.pdbx_seq_one_letter_code
_entity_poly.pdbx_strand_id
1 'polypeptide(L)'
;TEEKSMRKRIAMVLLGLSLAVGTPAATNMFPTVSAQTVQAAGKTGWTQESGTWYFYKDGVKQTGWQTWDGKKYYLNADGTMKANEWMIDTDGSVYYFRSWGGAYLNCKARINGRSYTFGADSKVQGSQWVVKGGKWYLVKDGKIATGWQTWDGNKYYMNSDGSMRSNEWRLDDTGKIRYLCSWGGAYKSRSAKINGRSYTFNSAAEVTNMQWIVMDGQWKLAKDGKIATGWQTWDLSLIHISEPTRH
;
A
#
# COMPACT_ATOMS: atom_id res chain seq x y z
N THR A 1 7.62 1.79 27.03
CA THR A 1 6.99 2.60 28.09
C THR A 1 5.55 2.96 27.71
N GLU A 2 5.26 3.49 26.54
CA GLU A 2 3.86 3.73 26.09
C GLU A 2 3.08 2.43 25.82
N GLU A 3 3.74 1.41 25.28
CA GLU A 3 3.15 0.09 25.03
C GLU A 3 2.69 -0.59 26.32
N LYS A 4 3.47 -0.52 27.41
CA LYS A 4 3.09 -1.04 28.72
C LYS A 4 1.92 -0.26 29.35
N SER A 5 1.87 1.06 29.14
CA SER A 5 0.78 1.92 29.61
C SER A 5 -0.53 1.61 28.92
N MET A 6 -0.52 1.36 27.62
CA MET A 6 -1.70 1.04 26.85
C MET A 6 -2.23 -0.36 27.14
N ARG A 7 -1.34 -1.35 27.27
CA ARG A 7 -1.72 -2.71 27.71
C ARG A 7 -2.37 -2.71 29.10
N LYS A 8 -1.87 -1.84 30.02
CA LYS A 8 -2.50 -1.64 31.35
C LYS A 8 -3.86 -0.95 31.25
N ARG A 9 -4.03 0.09 30.40
CA ARG A 9 -5.31 0.79 30.24
C ARG A 9 -6.38 -0.06 29.57
N ILE A 10 -6.00 -0.91 28.61
CA ILE A 10 -6.90 -1.88 27.97
C ILE A 10 -7.28 -2.99 28.97
N ALA A 11 -6.38 -3.43 29.84
CA ALA A 11 -6.67 -4.43 30.88
C ALA A 11 -7.59 -3.91 32.01
N MET A 12 -7.58 -2.60 32.32
CA MET A 12 -8.44 -2.03 33.39
C MET A 12 -9.92 -1.92 33.02
N VAL A 13 -10.30 -1.98 31.75
CA VAL A 13 -11.70 -1.98 31.30
C VAL A 13 -12.38 -3.36 31.54
N LEU A 14 -11.62 -4.40 31.88
CA LEU A 14 -12.13 -5.75 32.09
C LEU A 14 -12.61 -6.05 33.54
N LEU A 15 -12.53 -5.08 34.47
CA LEU A 15 -12.89 -5.29 35.90
C LEU A 15 -14.09 -4.43 36.30
N GLY A 16 -15.24 -4.68 35.71
CA GLY A 16 -16.48 -3.97 36.06
C GLY A 16 -17.76 -4.79 35.85
N LEU A 17 -17.79 -6.06 36.21
CA LEU A 17 -19.05 -6.79 36.33
C LEU A 17 -19.04 -7.62 37.64
N SER A 18 -19.52 -7.03 38.72
CA SER A 18 -19.89 -7.78 39.94
C SER A 18 -21.31 -8.33 39.77
N LEU A 19 -21.43 -9.65 39.82
CA LEU A 19 -22.70 -10.35 39.95
C LEU A 19 -23.32 -10.07 41.33
N ALA A 20 -24.51 -9.53 41.37
CA ALA A 20 -25.38 -9.58 42.54
C ALA A 20 -26.31 -10.79 42.39
N VAL A 21 -26.10 -11.79 43.22
CA VAL A 21 -27.02 -12.92 43.40
C VAL A 21 -28.01 -12.55 44.52
N GLY A 22 -29.29 -12.43 44.19
CA GLY A 22 -30.38 -12.26 45.15
C GLY A 22 -31.35 -13.43 45.03
N THR A 23 -31.62 -14.10 46.16
CA THR A 23 -32.54 -15.24 46.34
C THR A 23 -34.01 -14.82 46.35
N PRO A 24 -34.95 -15.71 46.01
CA PRO A 24 -36.35 -15.38 45.77
C PRO A 24 -37.24 -15.49 46.99
N ALA A 25 -38.23 -14.61 47.10
CA ALA A 25 -39.42 -14.84 47.92
C ALA A 25 -40.68 -14.67 47.07
N ALA A 26 -41.57 -15.64 47.14
CA ALA A 26 -42.82 -15.74 46.40
C ALA A 26 -43.91 -14.82 46.93
N THR A 27 -44.75 -14.26 46.04
CA THR A 27 -46.21 -14.26 46.13
C THR A 27 -46.86 -13.70 44.86
N ASN A 28 -47.97 -14.31 44.49
CA ASN A 28 -48.80 -14.09 43.31
C ASN A 28 -49.39 -12.68 43.18
N MET A 29 -49.32 -12.11 41.97
CA MET A 29 -50.43 -11.44 41.26
C MET A 29 -49.97 -11.01 39.89
N PHE A 30 -50.65 -11.49 38.86
CA PHE A 30 -50.34 -11.12 37.47
C PHE A 30 -50.87 -9.72 37.15
N PRO A 31 -50.00 -8.86 36.52
CA PRO A 31 -50.38 -8.28 35.25
C PRO A 31 -49.38 -8.76 34.16
N THR A 32 -49.88 -9.03 32.99
CA THR A 32 -49.12 -9.29 31.80
C THR A 32 -48.22 -8.11 31.49
N VAL A 33 -46.98 -8.14 31.98
CA VAL A 33 -45.91 -7.26 31.57
C VAL A 33 -45.29 -7.95 30.33
N SER A 34 -45.49 -7.32 29.17
CA SER A 34 -44.72 -7.67 27.98
C SER A 34 -43.25 -7.75 28.38
N ALA A 35 -42.64 -8.92 28.17
CA ALA A 35 -41.22 -9.12 28.36
C ALA A 35 -40.46 -8.15 27.44
N GLN A 36 -40.12 -6.97 27.94
CA GLN A 36 -39.01 -6.22 27.39
C GLN A 36 -37.79 -7.10 27.64
N THR A 37 -37.32 -7.72 26.58
CA THR A 37 -35.97 -8.28 26.55
C THR A 37 -35.02 -7.12 26.89
N VAL A 38 -34.54 -7.09 28.14
CA VAL A 38 -33.42 -6.27 28.53
C VAL A 38 -32.23 -6.85 27.75
N GLN A 39 -31.99 -6.27 26.58
CA GLN A 39 -30.84 -6.58 25.81
C GLN A 39 -29.65 -6.18 26.68
N ALA A 40 -28.89 -7.16 27.16
CA ALA A 40 -27.67 -6.91 27.92
C ALA A 40 -26.85 -5.88 27.12
N ALA A 41 -26.49 -4.77 27.76
CA ALA A 41 -25.69 -3.74 27.12
C ALA A 41 -24.47 -4.41 26.51
N GLY A 42 -24.38 -4.40 25.17
CA GLY A 42 -23.33 -5.09 24.44
C GLY A 42 -21.97 -4.51 24.83
N LYS A 43 -20.95 -5.34 24.93
CA LYS A 43 -19.61 -4.88 25.27
C LYS A 43 -19.14 -3.84 24.25
N THR A 44 -18.57 -2.73 24.73
CA THR A 44 -17.95 -1.68 23.89
C THR A 44 -16.50 -1.52 24.29
N GLY A 45 -15.61 -1.47 23.31
CA GLY A 45 -14.16 -1.31 23.50
C GLY A 45 -13.34 -2.49 23.00
N TRP A 46 -12.05 -2.45 23.32
CA TRP A 46 -11.09 -3.47 22.91
C TRP A 46 -11.25 -4.77 23.69
N THR A 47 -11.21 -5.89 22.97
CA THR A 47 -11.27 -7.23 23.54
C THR A 47 -10.25 -8.12 22.86
N GLN A 48 -9.52 -8.89 23.65
CA GLN A 48 -8.61 -9.92 23.16
C GLN A 48 -9.29 -11.29 23.20
N GLU A 49 -9.35 -11.97 22.06
CA GLU A 49 -9.91 -13.31 21.90
C GLU A 49 -8.83 -14.20 21.27
N SER A 50 -8.42 -15.26 21.96
CA SER A 50 -7.35 -16.18 21.51
C SER A 50 -6.07 -15.46 21.03
N GLY A 51 -5.66 -14.40 21.75
CA GLY A 51 -4.47 -13.63 21.42
C GLY A 51 -4.66 -12.53 20.37
N THR A 52 -5.81 -12.47 19.71
CA THR A 52 -6.14 -11.49 18.67
C THR A 52 -7.01 -10.36 19.23
N TRP A 53 -6.71 -9.13 18.85
CA TRP A 53 -7.46 -7.96 19.30
C TRP A 53 -8.59 -7.60 18.33
N TYR A 54 -9.77 -7.35 18.90
CA TYR A 54 -10.99 -6.89 18.25
C TYR A 54 -11.52 -5.64 18.94
N PHE A 55 -12.24 -4.81 18.21
CA PHE A 55 -12.97 -3.67 18.77
C PHE A 55 -14.46 -3.91 18.64
N TYR A 56 -15.19 -3.76 19.75
CA TYR A 56 -16.64 -3.93 19.79
C TYR A 56 -17.31 -2.59 20.07
N LYS A 57 -18.48 -2.40 19.50
CA LYS A 57 -19.40 -1.33 19.82
C LYS A 57 -20.79 -1.94 19.99
N ASP A 58 -21.37 -1.78 21.19
CA ASP A 58 -22.68 -2.33 21.57
C ASP A 58 -22.82 -3.83 21.25
N GLY A 59 -21.78 -4.60 21.56
CA GLY A 59 -21.72 -6.05 21.32
C GLY A 59 -21.39 -6.45 19.88
N VAL A 60 -21.30 -5.52 18.96
CA VAL A 60 -21.01 -5.78 17.53
C VAL A 60 -19.51 -5.59 17.26
N LYS A 61 -18.89 -6.61 16.67
CA LYS A 61 -17.50 -6.57 16.23
C LYS A 61 -17.36 -5.55 15.08
N GLN A 62 -16.45 -4.59 15.25
CA GLN A 62 -16.23 -3.52 14.27
C GLN A 62 -15.18 -3.92 13.22
N THR A 63 -15.27 -3.28 12.05
CA THR A 63 -14.32 -3.38 10.93
C THR A 63 -13.94 -1.99 10.43
N GLY A 64 -12.90 -1.90 9.60
CA GLY A 64 -12.46 -0.63 9.03
C GLY A 64 -11.81 0.30 10.05
N TRP A 65 -11.83 1.58 9.77
CA TRP A 65 -11.21 2.61 10.60
C TRP A 65 -11.96 2.82 11.91
N GLN A 66 -11.21 2.81 13.02
CA GLN A 66 -11.70 3.15 14.35
C GLN A 66 -10.79 4.21 14.97
N THR A 67 -11.39 5.11 15.75
CA THR A 67 -10.65 6.07 16.58
C THR A 67 -10.91 5.76 18.05
N TRP A 68 -9.83 5.61 18.82
CA TRP A 68 -9.90 5.34 20.24
C TRP A 68 -8.75 6.04 20.96
N ASP A 69 -9.05 6.78 22.03
CA ASP A 69 -8.06 7.54 22.83
C ASP A 69 -7.16 8.43 21.92
N GLY A 70 -7.78 9.15 20.96
CA GLY A 70 -7.10 10.05 20.03
C GLY A 70 -6.19 9.37 19.00
N LYS A 71 -6.22 8.04 18.90
CA LYS A 71 -5.41 7.25 17.95
C LYS A 71 -6.28 6.54 16.93
N LYS A 72 -5.76 6.38 15.72
CA LYS A 72 -6.42 5.64 14.64
C LYS A 72 -5.99 4.18 14.62
N TYR A 73 -6.94 3.29 14.42
CA TYR A 73 -6.77 1.85 14.26
C TYR A 73 -7.51 1.39 13.03
N TYR A 74 -7.09 0.26 12.48
CA TYR A 74 -7.81 -0.35 11.37
C TYR A 74 -8.07 -1.83 11.66
N LEU A 75 -9.34 -2.24 11.52
CA LEU A 75 -9.80 -3.61 11.66
C LEU A 75 -10.03 -4.19 10.26
N ASN A 76 -9.50 -5.39 10.02
CA ASN A 76 -9.73 -6.14 8.79
C ASN A 76 -11.22 -6.52 8.65
N ALA A 77 -11.62 -7.06 7.50
CA ALA A 77 -12.99 -7.50 7.26
C ALA A 77 -13.48 -8.58 8.25
N ASP A 78 -12.57 -9.38 8.80
CA ASP A 78 -12.84 -10.36 9.87
C ASP A 78 -12.83 -9.75 11.28
N GLY A 79 -12.64 -8.44 11.39
CA GLY A 79 -12.55 -7.68 12.65
C GLY A 79 -11.17 -7.71 13.31
N THR A 80 -10.19 -8.43 12.79
CA THR A 80 -8.84 -8.47 13.36
C THR A 80 -8.10 -7.14 13.23
N MET A 81 -7.42 -6.69 14.29
CA MET A 81 -6.69 -5.43 14.29
C MET A 81 -5.38 -5.52 13.47
N LYS A 82 -5.16 -4.53 12.57
CA LYS A 82 -3.88 -4.37 11.90
C LYS A 82 -2.80 -3.93 12.88
N ALA A 83 -1.64 -4.60 12.81
CA ALA A 83 -0.51 -4.27 13.66
C ALA A 83 0.83 -4.60 12.96
N ASN A 84 1.84 -3.77 13.19
CA ASN A 84 3.20 -3.94 12.68
C ASN A 84 3.27 -4.08 11.15
N GLU A 85 2.40 -3.38 10.43
CA GLU A 85 2.30 -3.48 8.97
C GLU A 85 1.99 -2.15 8.28
N TRP A 86 2.37 -2.07 7.01
CA TRP A 86 1.95 -1.00 6.10
C TRP A 86 0.53 -1.25 5.60
N MET A 87 -0.25 -0.19 5.53
CA MET A 87 -1.53 -0.18 4.85
C MET A 87 -1.55 0.91 3.77
N ILE A 88 -2.04 0.54 2.59
CA ILE A 88 -2.44 1.46 1.53
C ILE A 88 -3.97 1.41 1.52
N ASP A 89 -4.60 2.55 1.76
CA ASP A 89 -6.05 2.67 1.77
C ASP A 89 -6.62 2.76 0.35
N THR A 90 -7.92 2.66 0.20
CA THR A 90 -8.63 2.69 -1.10
C THR A 90 -8.41 4.00 -1.87
N ASP A 91 -8.16 5.11 -1.16
CA ASP A 91 -7.82 6.40 -1.75
C ASP A 91 -6.32 6.58 -2.06
N GLY A 92 -5.53 5.52 -1.88
CA GLY A 92 -4.07 5.50 -2.05
C GLY A 92 -3.28 6.05 -0.84
N SER A 93 -3.94 6.46 0.24
CA SER A 93 -3.27 6.96 1.45
C SER A 93 -2.48 5.87 2.16
N VAL A 94 -1.29 6.23 2.70
CA VAL A 94 -0.34 5.26 3.25
C VAL A 94 -0.13 5.47 4.74
N TYR A 95 -0.32 4.41 5.49
CA TYR A 95 -0.23 4.36 6.94
C TYR A 95 0.68 3.21 7.39
N TYR A 96 1.23 3.31 8.61
CA TYR A 96 1.88 2.20 9.28
C TYR A 96 1.32 2.03 10.69
N PHE A 97 0.94 0.81 11.04
CA PHE A 97 0.43 0.46 12.37
C PHE A 97 1.56 -0.09 13.24
N ARG A 98 1.65 0.42 14.46
CA ARG A 98 2.60 -0.07 15.47
C ARG A 98 2.25 -1.49 15.91
N SER A 99 3.15 -2.16 16.62
CA SER A 99 2.92 -3.51 17.15
C SER A 99 1.67 -3.65 18.03
N TRP A 100 1.24 -2.56 18.64
CA TRP A 100 0.02 -2.51 19.44
C TRP A 100 -1.21 -1.98 18.67
N GLY A 101 -1.13 -1.83 17.34
CA GLY A 101 -2.23 -1.53 16.44
C GLY A 101 -2.52 -0.05 16.18
N GLY A 102 -2.00 0.89 16.96
CA GLY A 102 -2.21 2.32 16.69
C GLY A 102 -1.37 2.81 15.50
N ALA A 103 -1.96 3.58 14.59
CA ALA A 103 -1.23 4.23 13.51
C ALA A 103 -0.21 5.25 14.08
N TYR A 104 0.95 5.38 13.41
CA TYR A 104 1.88 6.46 13.75
C TYR A 104 1.23 7.83 13.51
N LEU A 105 1.46 8.77 14.41
CA LEU A 105 0.83 10.09 14.41
C LEU A 105 1.84 11.14 14.88
N ASN A 106 1.98 12.25 14.15
CA ASN A 106 2.83 13.40 14.50
C ASN A 106 4.22 13.01 14.97
N CYS A 107 4.91 12.11 14.28
CA CYS A 107 6.21 11.64 14.74
C CYS A 107 7.12 11.19 13.61
N LYS A 108 8.42 11.07 13.94
CA LYS A 108 9.38 10.32 13.13
C LYS A 108 9.53 8.91 13.69
N ALA A 109 9.66 7.93 12.80
CA ALA A 109 9.84 6.54 13.18
C ALA A 109 10.81 5.83 12.22
N ARG A 110 11.56 4.87 12.76
CA ARG A 110 12.40 3.99 11.95
C ARG A 110 11.69 2.64 11.78
N ILE A 111 11.38 2.27 10.53
CA ILE A 111 10.66 1.06 10.18
C ILE A 111 11.52 0.29 9.18
N ASN A 112 11.87 -0.95 9.51
CA ASN A 112 12.73 -1.80 8.67
C ASN A 112 14.01 -1.07 8.18
N GLY A 113 14.66 -0.35 9.10
CA GLY A 113 15.91 0.37 8.83
C GLY A 113 15.78 1.72 8.13
N ARG A 114 14.57 2.15 7.71
CA ARG A 114 14.31 3.43 7.03
C ARG A 114 13.57 4.39 7.93
N SER A 115 13.91 5.68 7.84
CA SER A 115 13.25 6.73 8.61
C SER A 115 12.04 7.28 7.85
N TYR A 116 10.91 7.42 8.55
CA TYR A 116 9.66 7.98 8.04
C TYR A 116 9.15 9.08 8.95
N THR A 117 8.47 10.05 8.36
CA THR A 117 7.73 11.09 9.10
C THR A 117 6.24 10.86 8.89
N PHE A 118 5.47 10.93 9.97
CA PHE A 118 4.01 10.80 9.94
C PHE A 118 3.37 12.10 10.41
N GLY A 119 2.36 12.57 9.69
CA GLY A 119 1.64 13.80 10.00
C GLY A 119 0.53 13.64 11.04
N ALA A 120 -0.19 14.73 11.27
CA ALA A 120 -1.37 14.77 12.16
C ALA A 120 -2.53 13.91 11.66
N ASP A 121 -2.56 13.59 10.38
CA ASP A 121 -3.51 12.68 9.75
C ASP A 121 -3.07 11.21 9.78
N SER A 122 -1.90 10.92 10.39
CA SER A 122 -1.24 9.61 10.44
C SER A 122 -0.67 9.12 9.10
N LYS A 123 -0.67 9.93 8.05
CA LYS A 123 -0.11 9.56 6.76
C LYS A 123 1.40 9.82 6.71
N VAL A 124 2.08 9.06 5.85
CA VAL A 124 3.50 9.30 5.53
C VAL A 124 3.66 10.69 4.91
N GLN A 125 4.56 11.51 5.41
CA GLN A 125 4.84 12.85 4.91
C GLN A 125 6.00 12.87 3.94
N GLY A 126 5.94 13.83 2.99
CA GLY A 126 6.96 14.01 1.97
C GLY A 126 7.03 12.85 1.00
N SER A 127 8.18 12.70 0.34
CA SER A 127 8.38 11.63 -0.64
C SER A 127 9.24 10.51 -0.04
N GLN A 128 8.75 9.28 -0.05
CA GLN A 128 9.39 8.12 0.58
C GLN A 128 9.12 6.81 -0.19
N TRP A 129 10.09 5.90 -0.13
CA TRP A 129 9.89 4.54 -0.61
C TRP A 129 9.38 3.62 0.50
N VAL A 130 8.29 2.92 0.22
CA VAL A 130 7.67 1.95 1.12
C VAL A 130 7.71 0.56 0.49
N VAL A 131 7.97 -0.47 1.32
CA VAL A 131 7.89 -1.88 0.89
C VAL A 131 6.72 -2.53 1.60
N LYS A 132 5.77 -3.07 0.83
CA LYS A 132 4.61 -3.81 1.33
C LYS A 132 4.40 -5.06 0.49
N GLY A 133 4.31 -6.22 1.14
CA GLY A 133 4.14 -7.50 0.45
C GLY A 133 5.22 -7.79 -0.62
N GLY A 134 6.48 -7.41 -0.35
CA GLY A 134 7.61 -7.58 -1.27
C GLY A 134 7.62 -6.60 -2.46
N LYS A 135 6.61 -5.74 -2.60
CA LYS A 135 6.53 -4.74 -3.67
C LYS A 135 6.97 -3.37 -3.16
N TRP A 136 7.60 -2.59 -4.04
CA TRP A 136 8.02 -1.21 -3.78
C TRP A 136 6.94 -0.23 -4.23
N TYR A 137 6.72 0.79 -3.42
CA TYR A 137 5.78 1.89 -3.66
C TYR A 137 6.49 3.22 -3.40
N LEU A 138 6.35 4.17 -4.31
CA LEU A 138 6.76 5.55 -4.04
C LEU A 138 5.57 6.29 -3.45
N VAL A 139 5.73 6.79 -2.23
CA VAL A 139 4.72 7.62 -1.55
C VAL A 139 5.12 9.08 -1.73
N LYS A 140 4.18 9.91 -2.09
CA LYS A 140 4.31 11.37 -2.16
C LYS A 140 3.18 12.00 -1.37
N ASP A 141 3.52 12.78 -0.35
CA ASP A 141 2.58 13.51 0.49
C ASP A 141 1.40 12.65 0.97
N GLY A 142 1.75 11.49 1.52
CA GLY A 142 0.80 10.57 2.12
C GLY A 142 0.08 9.62 1.18
N LYS A 143 0.30 9.73 -0.15
CA LYS A 143 -0.36 8.85 -1.14
C LYS A 143 0.64 8.11 -2.02
N ILE A 144 0.25 6.91 -2.48
CA ILE A 144 1.03 6.20 -3.50
C ILE A 144 1.06 6.99 -4.81
N ALA A 145 2.23 7.03 -5.43
CA ALA A 145 2.40 7.58 -6.78
C ALA A 145 2.07 6.50 -7.82
N THR A 146 1.57 6.90 -8.99
CA THR A 146 1.30 6.06 -10.16
C THR A 146 1.92 6.64 -11.41
N GLY A 147 2.05 5.84 -12.47
CA GLY A 147 2.66 6.26 -13.73
C GLY A 147 4.16 6.57 -13.62
N TRP A 148 4.67 7.39 -14.54
CA TRP A 148 6.06 7.79 -14.53
C TRP A 148 6.40 8.73 -13.39
N GLN A 149 7.44 8.40 -12.63
CA GLN A 149 7.92 9.18 -11.50
C GLN A 149 9.42 9.47 -11.65
N THR A 150 9.85 10.61 -11.12
CA THR A 150 11.28 10.92 -10.97
C THR A 150 11.61 10.96 -9.49
N TRP A 151 12.67 10.23 -9.11
CA TRP A 151 13.22 10.20 -7.76
C TRP A 151 14.74 10.17 -7.84
N ASP A 152 15.40 11.06 -7.13
CA ASP A 152 16.87 11.17 -7.10
C ASP A 152 17.50 11.11 -8.50
N GLY A 153 16.92 11.91 -9.42
CA GLY A 153 17.36 12.01 -10.81
C GLY A 153 17.16 10.77 -11.68
N ASN A 154 16.52 9.71 -11.16
CA ASN A 154 16.18 8.50 -11.92
C ASN A 154 14.68 8.46 -12.24
N LYS A 155 14.32 7.86 -13.36
CA LYS A 155 12.92 7.64 -13.75
C LYS A 155 12.49 6.24 -13.35
N TYR A 156 11.28 6.14 -12.82
CA TYR A 156 10.61 4.90 -12.39
C TYR A 156 9.20 4.86 -12.96
N TYR A 157 8.64 3.68 -13.08
CA TYR A 157 7.24 3.52 -13.45
C TYR A 157 6.47 2.75 -12.38
N MET A 158 5.34 3.33 -11.96
CA MET A 158 4.41 2.73 -10.99
C MET A 158 3.14 2.30 -11.69
N ASN A 159 2.68 1.07 -11.41
CA ASN A 159 1.38 0.58 -11.87
C ASN A 159 0.23 1.44 -11.33
N SER A 160 -0.98 1.18 -11.79
CA SER A 160 -2.21 1.78 -11.24
C SER A 160 -2.43 1.42 -9.76
N ASP A 161 -1.94 0.26 -9.29
CA ASP A 161 -1.93 -0.13 -7.88
C ASP A 161 -0.78 0.50 -7.08
N GLY A 162 0.03 1.36 -7.70
CA GLY A 162 1.20 2.03 -7.12
C GLY A 162 2.45 1.15 -7.03
N SER A 163 2.42 -0.11 -7.41
CA SER A 163 3.59 -0.98 -7.35
C SER A 163 4.60 -0.66 -8.44
N MET A 164 5.90 -0.64 -8.08
CA MET A 164 6.99 -0.33 -8.99
C MET A 164 7.20 -1.46 -10.01
N ARG A 165 7.43 -1.08 -11.25
CA ARG A 165 7.82 -1.99 -12.35
C ARG A 165 9.33 -2.08 -12.48
N SER A 166 9.81 -3.23 -12.99
CA SER A 166 11.23 -3.50 -13.23
C SER A 166 11.42 -4.56 -14.31
N ASN A 167 12.63 -4.65 -14.85
CA ASN A 167 13.05 -5.61 -15.89
C ASN A 167 12.18 -5.61 -17.14
N GLU A 168 11.76 -4.44 -17.59
CA GLU A 168 10.91 -4.33 -18.78
C GLU A 168 11.16 -3.07 -19.60
N TRP A 169 10.80 -3.13 -20.89
CA TRP A 169 10.71 -1.99 -21.77
C TRP A 169 9.39 -1.28 -21.58
N ARG A 170 9.43 0.07 -21.56
CA ARG A 170 8.22 0.90 -21.52
C ARG A 170 8.34 2.14 -22.37
N LEU A 171 7.20 2.56 -22.92
CA LEU A 171 7.04 3.91 -23.48
C LEU A 171 6.71 4.89 -22.36
N ASP A 172 7.26 6.09 -22.43
CA ASP A 172 6.75 7.19 -21.64
C ASP A 172 5.62 7.94 -22.36
N ASP A 173 5.03 8.92 -21.70
CA ASP A 173 3.88 9.70 -22.21
C ASP A 173 4.21 10.48 -23.50
N THR A 174 5.49 10.62 -23.85
CA THR A 174 5.97 11.23 -25.10
C THR A 174 6.33 10.21 -26.18
N GLY A 175 6.07 8.92 -25.92
CA GLY A 175 6.37 7.80 -26.82
C GLY A 175 7.85 7.41 -26.83
N LYS A 176 8.65 7.87 -25.86
CA LYS A 176 10.05 7.49 -25.74
C LYS A 176 10.23 6.16 -25.04
N ILE A 177 11.14 5.34 -25.60
CA ILE A 177 11.44 3.99 -25.10
C ILE A 177 12.47 4.06 -23.99
N ARG A 178 12.13 3.42 -22.87
CA ARG A 178 12.99 3.26 -21.68
C ARG A 178 13.04 1.80 -21.25
N TYR A 179 14.13 1.40 -20.63
CA TYR A 179 14.24 0.10 -19.97
C TYR A 179 14.34 0.28 -18.46
N LEU A 180 13.40 -0.28 -17.74
CA LEU A 180 13.41 -0.35 -16.27
C LEU A 180 14.28 -1.54 -15.86
N CYS A 181 15.37 -1.28 -15.15
CA CYS A 181 16.28 -2.33 -14.71
C CYS A 181 15.75 -3.08 -13.47
N SER A 182 16.51 -4.04 -12.95
CA SER A 182 16.08 -4.90 -11.84
C SER A 182 15.72 -4.15 -10.55
N TRP A 183 16.32 -2.99 -10.30
CA TRP A 183 15.99 -2.14 -9.15
C TRP A 183 14.90 -1.09 -9.47
N GLY A 184 14.26 -1.17 -10.66
CA GLY A 184 13.13 -0.34 -11.08
C GLY A 184 13.48 0.98 -11.76
N GLY A 185 14.69 1.50 -11.62
CA GLY A 185 15.10 2.72 -12.28
C GLY A 185 15.38 2.52 -13.77
N ALA A 186 15.08 3.53 -14.60
CA ALA A 186 15.42 3.48 -16.02
C ALA A 186 16.93 3.62 -16.23
N TYR A 187 17.51 2.80 -17.10
CA TYR A 187 18.92 2.96 -17.50
C TYR A 187 19.14 4.35 -18.15
N LYS A 188 20.20 5.02 -17.71
CA LYS A 188 20.61 6.33 -18.27
C LYS A 188 22.12 6.42 -18.37
N SER A 189 22.61 7.22 -19.35
CA SER A 189 24.03 7.52 -19.56
C SER A 189 24.91 6.27 -19.52
N ARG A 190 24.49 5.18 -20.18
CA ARG A 190 25.21 3.90 -20.16
C ARG A 190 24.85 2.99 -21.32
N SER A 191 25.73 2.04 -21.60
CA SER A 191 25.40 0.86 -22.39
C SER A 191 25.07 -0.31 -21.48
N ALA A 192 24.16 -1.18 -21.91
CA ALA A 192 23.74 -2.38 -21.17
C ALA A 192 23.38 -3.51 -22.13
N LYS A 193 23.64 -4.75 -21.70
CA LYS A 193 23.21 -5.95 -22.41
C LYS A 193 21.90 -6.46 -21.79
N ILE A 194 20.83 -6.52 -22.57
CA ILE A 194 19.51 -6.96 -22.15
C ILE A 194 19.09 -8.11 -23.08
N ASN A 195 18.82 -9.28 -22.50
CA ASN A 195 18.46 -10.49 -23.24
C ASN A 195 19.40 -10.76 -24.44
N GLY A 196 20.70 -10.64 -24.20
CA GLY A 196 21.74 -10.91 -25.19
C GLY A 196 22.05 -9.78 -26.18
N ARG A 197 21.23 -8.71 -26.25
CA ARG A 197 21.41 -7.57 -27.16
C ARG A 197 21.97 -6.35 -26.45
N SER A 198 22.83 -5.60 -27.11
CA SER A 198 23.46 -4.39 -26.59
C SER A 198 22.61 -3.15 -26.90
N TYR A 199 22.40 -2.32 -25.89
CA TYR A 199 21.65 -1.06 -25.99
C TYR A 199 22.46 0.08 -25.38
N THR A 200 22.26 1.28 -25.91
CA THR A 200 22.86 2.52 -25.41
C THR A 200 21.75 3.46 -24.97
N PHE A 201 21.91 4.05 -23.78
CA PHE A 201 20.95 4.96 -23.17
C PHE A 201 21.59 6.33 -22.96
N ASN A 202 20.88 7.39 -23.37
CA ASN A 202 21.31 8.78 -23.15
C ASN A 202 21.05 9.24 -21.70
N SER A 203 21.40 10.50 -21.40
CA SER A 203 21.18 11.11 -20.08
C SER A 203 19.69 11.29 -19.72
N ALA A 204 18.81 11.31 -20.70
CA ALA A 204 17.36 11.33 -20.53
C ALA A 204 16.76 9.92 -20.30
N ALA A 205 17.62 8.88 -20.23
CA ALA A 205 17.24 7.46 -20.10
C ALA A 205 16.46 6.92 -21.31
N GLU A 206 16.70 7.45 -22.51
CA GLU A 206 16.12 6.97 -23.75
C GLU A 206 17.11 6.04 -24.46
N VAL A 207 16.62 4.95 -25.07
CA VAL A 207 17.45 4.10 -25.93
C VAL A 207 17.81 4.89 -27.20
N THR A 208 19.09 4.90 -27.58
CA THR A 208 19.57 5.72 -28.69
C THR A 208 19.96 4.93 -29.93
N ASN A 209 20.45 3.70 -29.74
CA ASN A 209 20.82 2.86 -30.89
C ASN A 209 19.59 2.17 -31.50
N MET A 210 19.66 1.92 -32.79
CA MET A 210 18.67 1.09 -33.48
C MET A 210 18.84 -0.37 -33.05
N GLN A 211 17.80 -0.98 -32.49
CA GLN A 211 17.84 -2.35 -32.02
C GLN A 211 16.43 -2.93 -31.80
N TRP A 212 16.30 -4.24 -32.01
CA TRP A 212 15.07 -4.95 -31.70
C TRP A 212 14.86 -5.11 -30.20
N ILE A 213 13.67 -4.78 -29.73
CA ILE A 213 13.20 -4.95 -28.35
C ILE A 213 11.97 -5.84 -28.31
N VAL A 214 11.72 -6.49 -27.15
CA VAL A 214 10.45 -7.19 -26.90
C VAL A 214 9.66 -6.36 -25.91
N MET A 215 8.51 -5.88 -26.30
CA MET A 215 7.60 -5.09 -25.47
C MET A 215 6.18 -5.65 -25.64
N ASP A 216 5.52 -5.95 -24.52
CA ASP A 216 4.19 -6.56 -24.49
C ASP A 216 4.10 -7.87 -25.30
N GLY A 217 5.16 -8.69 -25.24
CA GLY A 217 5.28 -9.94 -25.98
C GLY A 217 5.54 -9.81 -27.48
N GLN A 218 5.66 -8.59 -28.00
CA GLN A 218 5.87 -8.32 -29.44
C GLN A 218 7.26 -7.78 -29.70
N TRP A 219 7.84 -8.17 -30.85
CA TRP A 219 9.07 -7.57 -31.38
C TRP A 219 8.78 -6.20 -31.97
N LYS A 220 9.52 -5.21 -31.52
CA LYS A 220 9.45 -3.83 -32.02
C LYS A 220 10.87 -3.33 -32.28
N LEU A 221 11.04 -2.56 -33.34
CA LEU A 221 12.31 -1.93 -33.65
C LEU A 221 12.37 -0.57 -32.95
N ALA A 222 13.34 -0.42 -32.04
CA ALA A 222 13.66 0.86 -31.43
C ALA A 222 14.64 1.62 -32.30
N LYS A 223 14.41 2.90 -32.55
CA LYS A 223 15.29 3.82 -33.27
C LYS A 223 15.13 5.22 -32.68
N ASP A 224 16.23 5.87 -32.34
CA ASP A 224 16.26 7.25 -31.83
C ASP A 224 15.26 7.47 -30.65
N GLY A 225 15.18 6.50 -29.77
CA GLY A 225 14.33 6.54 -28.58
C GLY A 225 12.84 6.29 -28.83
N LYS A 226 12.42 5.91 -30.04
CA LYS A 226 11.01 5.65 -30.38
C LYS A 226 10.85 4.30 -31.06
N ILE A 227 9.61 3.81 -31.15
CA ILE A 227 9.27 2.69 -32.01
C ILE A 227 9.37 3.16 -33.47
N ALA A 228 10.17 2.46 -34.25
CA ALA A 228 10.28 2.73 -35.70
C ALA A 228 9.02 2.20 -36.41
N THR A 229 8.59 2.94 -37.42
CA THR A 229 7.49 2.56 -38.33
C THR A 229 7.92 2.82 -39.78
N GLY A 230 7.19 2.26 -40.73
CA GLY A 230 7.48 2.40 -42.16
C GLY A 230 8.75 1.66 -42.61
N TRP A 231 9.32 2.08 -43.68
CA TRP A 231 10.53 1.45 -44.25
C TRP A 231 11.78 1.81 -43.43
N GLN A 232 12.50 0.78 -43.02
CA GLN A 232 13.76 0.91 -42.25
C GLN A 232 14.84 0.04 -42.93
N THR A 233 16.09 0.46 -42.85
CA THR A 233 17.23 -0.38 -43.24
C THR A 233 17.78 -1.03 -41.99
N TRP A 234 17.80 -2.36 -41.95
CA TRP A 234 18.35 -3.17 -40.86
C TRP A 234 19.29 -4.23 -41.46
N ASP A 235 20.53 -4.26 -41.00
CA ASP A 235 21.54 -5.22 -41.46
C ASP A 235 21.61 -5.31 -43.02
N LEU A 236 21.71 -4.16 -43.65
CA LEU A 236 21.74 -3.97 -45.12
C LEU A 236 20.43 -4.37 -45.84
N SER A 237 19.43 -4.81 -45.17
CA SER A 237 18.13 -5.18 -45.72
C SER A 237 17.08 -4.10 -45.46
N LEU A 238 16.25 -3.83 -46.47
CA LEU A 238 15.11 -2.93 -46.35
C LEU A 238 13.93 -3.73 -45.74
N ILE A 239 13.43 -3.28 -44.61
CA ILE A 239 12.31 -3.89 -43.90
C ILE A 239 11.17 -2.90 -43.71
N HIS A 240 9.94 -3.35 -43.75
CA HIS A 240 8.77 -2.52 -43.49
C HIS A 240 8.18 -2.87 -42.12
N ILE A 241 8.05 -1.85 -41.27
CA ILE A 241 7.42 -1.96 -39.93
C ILE A 241 6.02 -1.34 -40.03
N SER A 242 4.99 -2.15 -39.90
CA SER A 242 3.60 -1.68 -39.86
C SER A 242 3.36 -0.80 -38.64
N GLU A 243 2.52 0.21 -38.81
CA GLU A 243 2.06 0.99 -37.66
C GLU A 243 1.22 0.09 -36.75
N PRO A 244 1.33 0.25 -35.39
CA PRO A 244 0.44 -0.44 -34.48
C PRO A 244 -1.01 0.00 -34.74
N THR A 245 -1.89 -0.95 -35.04
CA THR A 245 -3.34 -0.68 -35.13
C THR A 245 -3.82 -0.12 -33.79
N ARG A 246 -4.38 1.08 -33.82
CA ARG A 246 -5.09 1.64 -32.65
C ARG A 246 -6.40 0.88 -32.51
N HIS A 247 -6.50 0.08 -31.46
CA HIS A 247 -7.76 -0.50 -31.02
C HIS A 247 -8.30 0.33 -29.85
#